data_5dd62ef149588d0902f0eafdd16ba9db
#
_entry.id   5dd62ef149588d0902f0eafdd16ba9db
#
_cell.length_a   1.000
_cell.length_b   1.000
_cell.length_c   1.000
_cell.angle_alpha   90.00
_cell.angle_beta   90.00
_cell.angle_gamma   90.00
#
_symmetry.space_group_name_H-M   'P 1'
#
loop_
_entity.id
_entity.type
_entity.pdbx_description
1 polymer ?
#
loop_
_entity_poly.entity_id
_entity_poly.type
_entity_poly.pdbx_seq_one_letter_code
_entity_poly.pdbx_strand_id
1 'polypeptide(L)'
;DEIAEWRALMASPILQRLFGAVLGVDLPERLFINAWRLRAGDFFAVHPDGRLYRATLTLGLCHGWTASDGGAIAFGDPTAQGFVVRERWLPHLGDALLFAVSVDSWHTVEPVLTDKPRLSLTGWWTSR
;
A
#
# COMPACT_ATOMS: atom_id res chain seq x y z
N ASP A 1 -10.35 19.32 8.50
CA ASP A 1 -9.31 18.32 8.75
C ASP A 1 -9.02 17.58 7.45
N GLU A 2 -7.83 17.80 6.86
CA GLU A 2 -7.41 17.26 5.57
C GLU A 2 -7.49 15.72 5.50
N ILE A 3 -7.23 15.03 6.61
CA ILE A 3 -7.37 13.58 6.70
C ILE A 3 -8.85 13.17 6.60
N ALA A 4 -9.75 13.92 7.21
CA ALA A 4 -11.19 13.64 7.13
C ALA A 4 -11.73 13.85 5.71
N GLU A 5 -11.28 14.90 5.02
CA GLU A 5 -11.64 15.18 3.63
C GLU A 5 -11.12 14.07 2.69
N TRP A 6 -9.86 13.66 2.89
CA TRP A 6 -9.28 12.57 2.12
C TRP A 6 -10.01 11.24 2.39
N ARG A 7 -10.37 10.94 3.64
CA ARG A 7 -11.20 9.76 3.97
C ARG A 7 -12.55 9.80 3.26
N ALA A 8 -13.22 10.96 3.29
CA ALA A 8 -14.51 11.14 2.62
C ALA A 8 -14.40 10.95 1.11
N LEU A 9 -13.35 11.48 0.49
CA LEU A 9 -13.07 11.29 -0.93
C LEU A 9 -12.85 9.82 -1.27
N MET A 10 -11.98 9.13 -0.54
CA MET A 10 -11.63 7.73 -0.77
C MET A 10 -12.79 6.77 -0.50
N ALA A 11 -13.65 7.11 0.47
CA ALA A 11 -14.88 6.36 0.76
C ALA A 11 -16.05 6.73 -0.19
N SER A 12 -15.84 7.63 -1.16
CA SER A 12 -16.90 8.02 -2.07
C SER A 12 -17.35 6.84 -2.95
N PRO A 13 -18.67 6.67 -3.17
CA PRO A 13 -19.17 5.58 -4.01
C PRO A 13 -18.64 5.63 -5.47
N ILE A 14 -18.25 6.81 -5.95
CA ILE A 14 -17.68 6.98 -7.29
C ILE A 14 -16.28 6.35 -7.36
N LEU A 15 -15.38 6.70 -6.44
CA LEU A 15 -14.03 6.14 -6.42
C LEU A 15 -14.05 4.64 -6.09
N GLN A 16 -14.92 4.21 -5.20
CA GLN A 16 -15.11 2.80 -4.87
C GLN A 16 -15.49 2.00 -6.12
N ARG A 17 -16.46 2.45 -6.90
CA ARG A 17 -16.85 1.82 -8.18
C ARG A 17 -15.72 1.86 -9.21
N LEU A 18 -15.03 3.00 -9.33
CA LEU A 18 -13.89 3.13 -10.24
C LEU A 18 -12.78 2.12 -9.92
N PHE A 19 -12.35 2.06 -8.66
CA PHE A 19 -11.30 1.15 -8.22
C PHE A 19 -11.73 -0.31 -8.32
N GLY A 20 -12.99 -0.62 -7.97
CA GLY A 20 -13.55 -1.95 -8.15
C GLY A 20 -13.55 -2.38 -9.62
N ALA A 21 -13.93 -1.48 -10.54
CA ALA A 21 -13.91 -1.75 -11.97
C ALA A 21 -12.48 -1.96 -12.51
N VAL A 22 -11.52 -1.15 -12.08
CA VAL A 22 -10.10 -1.29 -12.45
C VAL A 22 -9.52 -2.62 -11.99
N LEU A 23 -9.87 -3.06 -10.78
CA LEU A 23 -9.37 -4.31 -10.19
C LEU A 23 -10.19 -5.55 -10.58
N GLY A 24 -11.38 -5.37 -11.14
CA GLY A 24 -12.31 -6.47 -11.43
C GLY A 24 -12.89 -7.12 -10.17
N VAL A 25 -13.05 -6.36 -9.08
CA VAL A 25 -13.57 -6.84 -7.79
C VAL A 25 -14.63 -5.89 -7.24
N ASP A 26 -15.60 -6.44 -6.51
CA ASP A 26 -16.54 -5.63 -5.73
C ASP A 26 -15.87 -5.14 -4.45
N LEU A 27 -15.78 -3.83 -4.28
CA LEU A 27 -15.23 -3.21 -3.09
C LEU A 27 -16.34 -2.96 -2.07
N PRO A 28 -16.16 -3.39 -0.81
CA PRO A 28 -17.09 -3.08 0.27
C PRO A 28 -17.05 -1.60 0.63
N GLU A 29 -18.11 -1.10 1.26
CA GLU A 29 -18.23 0.32 1.64
C GLU A 29 -17.26 0.73 2.76
N ARG A 30 -16.79 -0.22 3.55
CA ARG A 30 -15.93 0.06 4.70
C ARG A 30 -14.48 0.23 4.27
N LEU A 31 -13.95 1.42 4.50
CA LEU A 31 -12.56 1.77 4.24
C LEU A 31 -11.83 2.04 5.57
N PHE A 32 -10.74 1.32 5.77
CA PHE A 32 -9.82 1.52 6.88
C PHE A 32 -8.56 2.23 6.37
N ILE A 33 -8.12 3.30 7.05
CA ILE A 33 -7.02 4.15 6.58
C ILE A 33 -6.01 4.37 7.69
N ASN A 34 -4.71 4.19 7.35
CA ASN A 34 -3.59 4.52 8.21
C ASN A 34 -2.60 5.46 7.51
N ALA A 35 -2.06 6.40 8.28
CA ALA A 35 -0.87 7.17 7.90
C ALA A 35 0.38 6.49 8.49
N TRP A 36 1.40 6.33 7.67
CA TRP A 36 2.64 5.68 8.06
C TRP A 36 3.82 6.63 7.98
N ARG A 37 4.66 6.57 8.99
CA ARG A 37 5.97 7.21 9.02
C ARG A 37 7.01 6.17 9.41
N LEU A 38 7.78 5.71 8.45
CA LEU A 38 8.89 4.79 8.68
C LEU A 38 10.21 5.57 8.70
N ARG A 39 11.09 5.18 9.61
CA ARG A 39 12.44 5.74 9.81
C ARG A 39 13.49 4.79 9.25
N ALA A 40 14.73 5.23 9.22
CA ALA A 40 15.87 4.37 8.86
C ALA A 40 15.84 3.04 9.63
N GLY A 41 15.90 1.93 8.89
CA GLY A 41 15.83 0.58 9.42
C GLY A 41 14.42 0.00 9.60
N ASP A 42 13.37 0.81 9.59
CA ASP A 42 12.00 0.32 9.66
C ASP A 42 11.61 -0.41 8.38
N PHE A 43 10.82 -1.47 8.52
CA PHE A 43 10.31 -2.29 7.42
C PHE A 43 9.00 -2.96 7.82
N PHE A 44 8.26 -3.50 6.85
CA PHE A 44 7.18 -4.45 7.11
C PHE A 44 7.58 -5.82 6.59
N ALA A 45 7.37 -6.85 7.43
CA ALA A 45 7.62 -8.23 7.03
C ALA A 45 6.76 -8.66 5.84
N VAL A 46 7.19 -9.69 5.13
CA VAL A 46 6.43 -10.29 4.03
C VAL A 46 5.07 -10.78 4.51
N HIS A 47 4.00 -10.34 3.87
CA HIS A 47 2.61 -10.70 4.19
C HIS A 47 1.68 -10.52 2.98
N PRO A 48 0.49 -11.14 2.96
CA PRO A 48 -0.48 -11.00 1.87
C PRO A 48 -1.69 -10.11 2.19
N ASP A 49 -1.64 -9.22 3.19
CA ASP A 49 -2.73 -8.39 3.74
C ASP A 49 -3.93 -9.14 4.37
N GLY A 50 -4.00 -10.45 4.21
CA GLY A 50 -5.03 -11.28 4.85
C GLY A 50 -6.41 -11.23 4.19
N ARG A 51 -7.25 -12.20 4.57
CA ARG A 51 -8.54 -12.49 3.90
C ARG A 51 -9.67 -11.50 4.18
N LEU A 52 -9.47 -10.57 5.11
CA LEU A 52 -10.50 -9.59 5.48
C LEU A 52 -10.57 -8.41 4.51
N TYR A 53 -9.50 -8.19 3.76
CA TYR A 53 -9.38 -7.07 2.83
C TYR A 53 -9.65 -7.51 1.39
N ARG A 54 -10.25 -6.62 0.60
CA ARG A 54 -10.53 -6.83 -0.82
C ARG A 54 -9.55 -6.11 -1.72
N ALA A 55 -9.13 -4.94 -1.31
CA ALA A 55 -8.13 -4.16 -2.03
C ALA A 55 -7.35 -3.27 -1.07
N THR A 56 -6.15 -2.92 -1.49
CA THR A 56 -5.26 -1.99 -0.81
C THR A 56 -4.90 -0.86 -1.76
N LEU A 57 -4.97 0.38 -1.28
CA LEU A 57 -4.46 1.57 -1.94
C LEU A 57 -3.39 2.21 -1.06
N THR A 58 -2.23 2.49 -1.62
CA THR A 58 -1.18 3.27 -0.96
C THR A 58 -0.86 4.52 -1.75
N LEU A 59 -0.88 5.67 -1.09
CA LEU A 59 -0.41 6.94 -1.65
C LEU A 59 0.99 7.24 -1.15
N GLY A 60 1.90 7.50 -2.07
CA GLY A 60 3.25 7.98 -1.78
C GLY A 60 3.26 9.44 -1.41
N LEU A 61 3.98 9.78 -0.33
CA LEU A 61 4.11 11.15 0.17
C LEU A 61 5.58 11.57 0.31
N CYS A 62 6.51 10.88 -0.39
CA CYS A 62 7.94 11.12 -0.29
C CYS A 62 8.44 11.97 -1.46
N HIS A 63 8.77 13.22 -1.18
CA HIS A 63 9.40 14.09 -2.17
C HIS A 63 10.87 13.70 -2.39
N GLY A 64 11.30 13.63 -3.66
CA GLY A 64 12.68 13.33 -4.01
C GLY A 64 13.16 11.95 -3.54
N TRP A 65 12.28 10.98 -3.46
CA TRP A 65 12.59 9.60 -3.07
C TRP A 65 13.21 8.84 -4.24
N THR A 66 14.25 8.04 -3.96
CA THR A 66 14.94 7.23 -4.97
C THR A 66 15.08 5.78 -4.51
N ALA A 67 15.47 4.89 -5.40
CA ALA A 67 15.70 3.48 -5.07
C ALA A 67 16.78 3.30 -3.98
N SER A 68 17.77 4.20 -3.92
CA SER A 68 18.83 4.17 -2.89
C SER A 68 18.34 4.54 -1.50
N ASP A 69 17.17 5.18 -1.37
CA ASP A 69 16.55 5.48 -0.08
C ASP A 69 15.89 4.23 0.55
N GLY A 70 15.72 3.15 -0.20
CA GLY A 70 15.02 1.94 0.26
C GLY A 70 13.52 2.14 0.41
N GLY A 71 12.89 1.37 1.27
CA GLY A 71 11.46 1.54 1.62
C GLY A 71 10.48 1.26 0.48
N ALA A 72 10.90 0.53 -0.57
CA ALA A 72 9.99 0.12 -1.63
C ALA A 72 8.93 -0.85 -1.10
N ILE A 73 7.71 -0.79 -1.65
CA ILE A 73 6.80 -1.93 -1.57
C ILE A 73 7.26 -2.92 -2.63
N ALA A 74 7.66 -4.10 -2.20
CA ALA A 74 8.15 -5.16 -3.07
C ALA A 74 7.15 -6.31 -3.12
N PHE A 75 6.67 -6.63 -4.32
CA PHE A 75 5.81 -7.80 -4.59
C PHE A 75 6.66 -8.98 -5.04
N GLY A 76 6.25 -10.18 -4.68
CA GLY A 76 6.98 -11.38 -5.04
C GLY A 76 6.40 -12.65 -4.45
N ASP A 77 7.22 -13.70 -4.42
CA ASP A 77 6.80 -15.02 -3.97
C ASP A 77 7.63 -15.46 -2.75
N PRO A 78 6.99 -15.94 -1.69
CA PRO A 78 7.68 -16.65 -0.63
C PRO A 78 8.18 -18.02 -1.16
N THR A 79 9.44 -18.33 -0.89
CA THR A 79 10.07 -19.60 -1.27
C THR A 79 10.77 -20.21 -0.05
N ALA A 80 11.22 -21.45 -0.19
CA ALA A 80 12.02 -22.12 0.85
C ALA A 80 13.36 -21.39 1.15
N GLN A 81 13.87 -20.61 0.18
CA GLN A 81 15.12 -19.85 0.29
C GLN A 81 14.89 -18.38 0.66
N GLY A 82 13.65 -17.95 0.87
CA GLY A 82 13.29 -16.58 1.20
C GLY A 82 12.25 -15.98 0.26
N PHE A 83 12.21 -14.65 0.17
CA PHE A 83 11.25 -13.91 -0.65
C PHE A 83 11.89 -13.48 -1.98
N VAL A 84 11.35 -13.97 -3.09
CA VAL A 84 11.82 -13.61 -4.43
C VAL A 84 11.02 -12.43 -4.94
N VAL A 85 11.64 -11.26 -4.98
CA VAL A 85 11.01 -10.01 -5.45
C VAL A 85 10.87 -10.03 -6.97
N ARG A 86 9.66 -9.69 -7.45
CA ARG A 86 9.34 -9.55 -8.88
C ARG A 86 9.21 -8.09 -9.30
N GLU A 87 8.64 -7.26 -8.44
CA GLU A 87 8.35 -5.85 -8.74
C GLU A 87 8.50 -4.99 -7.49
N ARG A 88 8.93 -3.73 -7.69
CA ARG A 88 9.05 -2.72 -6.64
C ARG A 88 8.30 -1.45 -7.02
N TRP A 89 7.65 -0.86 -6.03
CA TRP A 89 7.03 0.45 -6.13
C TRP A 89 7.63 1.39 -5.07
N LEU A 90 8.05 2.57 -5.51
CA LEU A 90 8.59 3.61 -4.62
C LEU A 90 7.51 4.61 -4.23
N PRO A 91 7.51 5.11 -2.99
CA PRO A 91 6.45 5.97 -2.46
C PRO A 91 6.62 7.44 -2.88
N HIS A 92 6.82 7.73 -4.18
CA HIS A 92 6.94 9.09 -4.67
C HIS A 92 5.71 9.92 -4.35
N LEU A 93 5.92 11.21 -4.08
CA LEU A 93 4.82 12.15 -3.83
C LEU A 93 3.85 12.19 -5.02
N GLY A 94 2.58 11.90 -4.74
CA GLY A 94 1.51 11.91 -5.73
C GLY A 94 1.31 10.59 -6.49
N ASP A 95 2.19 9.61 -6.33
CA ASP A 95 1.99 8.29 -6.91
C ASP A 95 1.04 7.45 -6.04
N ALA A 96 0.21 6.66 -6.69
CA ALA A 96 -0.71 5.73 -6.05
C ALA A 96 -0.48 4.30 -6.52
N LEU A 97 -0.49 3.37 -5.59
CA LEU A 97 -0.45 1.93 -5.84
C LEU A 97 -1.78 1.31 -5.39
N LEU A 98 -2.50 0.71 -6.31
CA LEU A 98 -3.76 0.02 -6.05
C LEU A 98 -3.63 -1.45 -6.46
N PHE A 99 -3.96 -2.38 -5.56
CA PHE A 99 -3.96 -3.81 -5.88
C PHE A 99 -5.10 -4.56 -5.19
N ALA A 100 -5.56 -5.62 -5.85
CA ALA A 100 -6.50 -6.56 -5.25
C ALA A 100 -5.78 -7.46 -4.25
N VAL A 101 -6.39 -7.66 -3.09
CA VAL A 101 -5.86 -8.56 -2.06
C VAL A 101 -6.32 -9.99 -2.36
N SER A 102 -5.37 -10.92 -2.36
CA SER A 102 -5.59 -12.35 -2.54
C SER A 102 -4.69 -13.16 -1.60
N VAL A 103 -4.81 -14.47 -1.61
CA VAL A 103 -3.91 -15.36 -0.86
C VAL A 103 -2.47 -15.31 -1.38
N ASP A 104 -2.30 -14.82 -2.61
CA ASP A 104 -1.00 -14.75 -3.32
C ASP A 104 -0.49 -13.30 -3.49
N SER A 105 -1.16 -12.31 -2.90
CA SER A 105 -0.72 -10.91 -2.96
C SER A 105 0.42 -10.60 -1.98
N TRP A 106 1.44 -11.48 -1.97
CA TRP A 106 2.59 -11.37 -1.09
C TRP A 106 3.43 -10.13 -1.39
N HIS A 107 3.67 -9.33 -0.36
CA HIS A 107 4.49 -8.14 -0.46
C HIS A 107 5.17 -7.81 0.87
N THR A 108 6.10 -6.89 0.81
CA THR A 108 6.86 -6.35 1.95
C THR A 108 7.08 -4.87 1.73
N VAL A 109 7.33 -4.12 2.80
CA VAL A 109 8.00 -2.82 2.70
C VAL A 109 9.46 -3.06 3.06
N GLU A 110 10.34 -2.92 2.08
CA GLU A 110 11.78 -3.10 2.27
C GLU A 110 12.33 -2.07 3.28
N PRO A 111 13.45 -2.35 3.96
CA PRO A 111 14.02 -1.42 4.93
C PRO A 111 14.28 -0.04 4.34
N VAL A 112 13.95 0.99 5.11
CA VAL A 112 14.34 2.37 4.81
C VAL A 112 15.84 2.53 5.06
N LEU A 113 16.57 3.04 4.07
CA LEU A 113 18.03 3.13 4.08
C LEU A 113 18.56 4.55 4.24
N THR A 114 17.69 5.51 4.48
CA THR A 114 18.01 6.94 4.58
C THR A 114 17.43 7.53 5.86
N ASP A 115 17.98 8.65 6.33
CA ASP A 115 17.44 9.41 7.46
C ASP A 115 16.16 10.20 7.11
N LYS A 116 15.82 10.33 5.82
CA LYS A 116 14.55 10.91 5.39
C LYS A 116 13.40 10.01 5.83
N PRO A 117 12.32 10.54 6.42
CA PRO A 117 11.16 9.72 6.77
C PRO A 117 10.43 9.24 5.52
N ARG A 118 10.13 7.95 5.45
CA ARG A 118 9.22 7.40 4.46
C ARG A 118 7.77 7.64 4.89
N LEU A 119 7.05 8.41 4.12
CA LEU A 119 5.68 8.79 4.41
C LEU A 119 4.71 8.18 3.40
N SER A 120 3.60 7.65 3.87
CA SER A 120 2.53 7.14 3.01
C SER A 120 1.18 7.13 3.73
N LEU A 121 0.09 7.15 2.95
CA LEU A 121 -1.25 6.82 3.41
C LEU A 121 -1.66 5.50 2.79
N THR A 122 -2.19 4.59 3.60
CA THR A 122 -2.69 3.31 3.10
C THR A 122 -4.13 3.11 3.51
N GLY A 123 -4.96 2.73 2.54
CA GLY A 123 -6.36 2.39 2.73
C GLY A 123 -6.63 0.94 2.36
N TRP A 124 -7.46 0.27 3.16
CA TRP A 124 -7.92 -1.09 2.92
C TRP A 124 -9.43 -1.14 2.88
N TRP A 125 -10.00 -1.68 1.80
CA TRP A 125 -11.42 -2.01 1.76
C TRP A 125 -11.68 -3.36 2.38
N THR A 126 -12.57 -3.37 3.36
CA THR A 126 -12.89 -4.57 4.15
C THR A 126 -14.39 -4.80 4.24
N SER A 127 -14.80 -6.07 4.22
CA SER A 127 -16.18 -6.49 4.41
C SER A 127 -16.60 -6.64 5.88
N ARG A 128 -15.70 -6.32 6.81
CA ARG A 128 -15.96 -6.43 8.27
C ARG A 128 -15.44 -5.23 9.04
#